data_144b9fa70168b87f3f41932ef76f2a5c
#
_entry.id   144b9fa70168b87f3f41932ef76f2a5c
#
_cell.length_a   1.000
_cell.length_b   1.000
_cell.length_c   1.000
_cell.angle_alpha   90.00
_cell.angle_beta   90.00
_cell.angle_gamma   90.00
#
_symmetry.space_group_name_H-M   'P 1'
#
loop_
_entity.id
_entity.type
_entity.pdbx_description
1 polymer ?
#
loop_
_entity_poly.entity_id
_entity_poly.type
_entity_poly.pdbx_seq_one_letter_code
_entity_poly.pdbx_strand_id
1 'polypeptide(L)'
;MKIENAVVLVTGANRGIGLAFARELLARGARKVYAGARDPATVTQPGVHALQLDVNRPQDVAAAAAQASDVTLVINNAGIAQPGGFLSPDSEEVARRIFETNFFAVLRMSQAFAPVLKANGGGALLNVLSVASWVNGGELAAYSASKSAAWSLTNALRNELAGQKTQVLGLHMAYVDTD
;
A
#
# COMPACT_ATOMS: atom_id res chain seq x y z
N MET A 1 16.24 -6.53 3.34
CA MET A 1 15.32 -7.67 3.53
C MET A 1 15.39 -8.58 2.30
N LYS A 2 15.28 -9.91 2.46
CA LYS A 2 15.13 -10.87 1.33
C LYS A 2 13.66 -11.26 1.20
N ILE A 3 13.21 -11.54 -0.04
CA ILE A 3 11.83 -12.00 -0.30
C ILE A 3 11.67 -13.48 0.06
N GLU A 4 12.72 -14.27 -0.19
CA GLU A 4 12.74 -15.68 0.19
C GLU A 4 12.36 -15.86 1.68
N ASN A 5 11.40 -16.73 1.94
CA ASN A 5 10.80 -16.99 3.26
C ASN A 5 10.05 -15.80 3.91
N ALA A 6 9.88 -14.66 3.24
CA ALA A 6 9.08 -13.56 3.77
C ALA A 6 7.59 -13.92 3.86
N VAL A 7 6.90 -13.33 4.82
CA VAL A 7 5.44 -13.28 4.86
C VAL A 7 5.02 -11.88 4.47
N VAL A 8 4.26 -11.76 3.39
CA VAL A 8 3.97 -10.48 2.75
C VAL A 8 2.47 -10.20 2.73
N LEU A 9 2.09 -8.98 3.07
CA LEU A 9 0.75 -8.45 2.81
C LEU A 9 0.82 -7.43 1.67
N VAL A 10 -0.03 -7.61 0.65
CA VAL A 10 -0.20 -6.66 -0.46
C VAL A 10 -1.62 -6.12 -0.42
N THR A 11 -1.78 -4.80 -0.34
CA THR A 11 -3.12 -4.16 -0.41
C THR A 11 -3.53 -3.93 -1.86
N GLY A 12 -4.82 -4.14 -2.19
CA GLY A 12 -5.32 -4.03 -3.55
C GLY A 12 -4.72 -5.10 -4.49
N ALA A 13 -4.62 -6.35 -4.01
CA ALA A 13 -3.90 -7.43 -4.68
C ALA A 13 -4.74 -8.28 -5.65
N ASN A 14 -6.00 -7.91 -5.89
CA ASN A 14 -6.91 -8.68 -6.75
C ASN A 14 -6.74 -8.39 -8.25
N ARG A 15 -6.04 -7.32 -8.63
CA ARG A 15 -5.80 -6.92 -10.03
C ARG A 15 -4.57 -6.03 -10.18
N GLY A 16 -4.21 -5.75 -11.43
CA GLY A 16 -3.18 -4.76 -11.79
C GLY A 16 -1.86 -4.97 -11.08
N ILE A 17 -1.23 -3.89 -10.63
CA ILE A 17 0.09 -3.89 -9.97
C ILE A 17 0.08 -4.76 -8.71
N GLY A 18 -0.98 -4.72 -7.91
CA GLY A 18 -1.06 -5.53 -6.69
C GLY A 18 -1.07 -7.03 -6.97
N LEU A 19 -1.76 -7.46 -8.01
CA LEU A 19 -1.73 -8.85 -8.48
C LEU A 19 -0.35 -9.24 -9.03
N ALA A 20 0.30 -8.33 -9.77
CA ALA A 20 1.66 -8.57 -10.27
C ALA A 20 2.66 -8.73 -9.10
N PHE A 21 2.56 -7.89 -8.04
CA PHE A 21 3.33 -8.10 -6.82
C PHE A 21 3.07 -9.48 -6.20
N ALA A 22 1.81 -9.87 -6.05
CA ALA A 22 1.49 -11.16 -5.43
C ALA A 22 2.09 -12.34 -6.20
N ARG A 23 2.04 -12.33 -7.53
CA ARG A 23 2.64 -13.35 -8.41
C ARG A 23 4.16 -13.40 -8.26
N GLU A 24 4.81 -12.24 -8.35
CA GLU A 24 6.27 -12.15 -8.29
C GLU A 24 6.81 -12.53 -6.91
N LEU A 25 6.12 -12.19 -5.85
CA LEU A 25 6.50 -12.57 -4.49
C LEU A 25 6.48 -14.08 -4.30
N LEU A 26 5.45 -14.77 -4.80
CA LEU A 26 5.40 -16.24 -4.79
C LEU A 26 6.54 -16.85 -5.62
N ALA A 27 6.77 -16.31 -6.82
CA ALA A 27 7.85 -16.79 -7.71
C ALA A 27 9.24 -16.61 -7.08
N ARG A 28 9.43 -15.60 -6.24
CA ARG A 28 10.68 -15.36 -5.49
C ARG A 28 10.78 -16.08 -4.14
N GLY A 29 9.89 -17.02 -3.87
CA GLY A 29 9.96 -17.86 -2.68
C GLY A 29 9.46 -17.20 -1.40
N ALA A 30 8.56 -16.22 -1.48
CA ALA A 30 7.82 -15.78 -0.30
C ALA A 30 7.11 -16.97 0.35
N ARG A 31 7.26 -17.13 1.66
CA ARG A 31 6.63 -18.23 2.39
C ARG A 31 5.10 -18.13 2.40
N LYS A 32 4.59 -16.91 2.43
CA LYS A 32 3.16 -16.62 2.43
C LYS A 32 2.89 -15.24 1.83
N VAL A 33 1.83 -15.14 1.04
CA VAL A 33 1.35 -13.86 0.52
C VAL A 33 -0.11 -13.69 0.90
N TYR A 34 -0.41 -12.70 1.72
CA TYR A 34 -1.76 -12.23 1.97
C TYR A 34 -2.14 -11.24 0.89
N ALA A 35 -3.19 -11.54 0.14
CA ALA A 35 -3.73 -10.70 -0.91
C ALA A 35 -4.95 -9.93 -0.38
N GLY A 36 -4.74 -8.69 0.06
CA GLY A 36 -5.79 -7.84 0.60
C GLY A 36 -6.66 -7.23 -0.50
N ALA A 37 -7.98 -7.44 -0.43
CA ALA A 37 -8.96 -6.89 -1.34
C ALA A 37 -10.28 -6.57 -0.60
N ARG A 38 -11.05 -5.60 -1.11
CA ARG A 38 -12.37 -5.26 -0.56
C ARG A 38 -13.36 -6.42 -0.63
N ASP A 39 -13.27 -7.21 -1.68
CA ASP A 39 -13.98 -8.47 -1.83
C ASP A 39 -12.96 -9.60 -2.07
N PRO A 40 -12.72 -10.48 -1.08
CA PRO A 40 -11.79 -11.58 -1.18
C PRO A 40 -12.11 -12.57 -2.33
N ALA A 41 -13.37 -12.68 -2.74
CA ALA A 41 -13.76 -13.55 -3.85
C ALA A 41 -13.17 -13.10 -5.20
N THR A 42 -12.76 -11.84 -5.32
CA THR A 42 -12.09 -11.32 -6.51
C THR A 42 -10.61 -11.68 -6.60
N VAL A 43 -10.04 -12.27 -5.56
CA VAL A 43 -8.65 -12.73 -5.51
C VAL A 43 -8.57 -14.13 -6.11
N THR A 44 -8.20 -14.22 -7.37
CA THR A 44 -8.16 -15.49 -8.13
C THR A 44 -6.77 -16.09 -8.26
N GLN A 45 -5.72 -15.41 -7.77
CA GLN A 45 -4.35 -15.90 -7.87
C GLN A 45 -4.15 -17.13 -6.98
N PRO A 46 -3.74 -18.29 -7.54
CA PRO A 46 -3.42 -19.47 -6.75
C PRO A 46 -2.21 -19.22 -5.82
N GLY A 47 -2.22 -19.88 -4.66
CA GLY A 47 -1.09 -19.85 -3.71
C GLY A 47 -1.06 -18.63 -2.80
N VAL A 48 -1.99 -17.69 -2.93
CA VAL A 48 -2.15 -16.57 -1.99
C VAL A 48 -3.26 -16.84 -0.97
N HIS A 49 -3.20 -16.14 0.16
CA HIS A 49 -4.26 -16.09 1.16
C HIS A 49 -5.09 -14.83 0.94
N ALA A 50 -6.28 -14.97 0.39
CA ALA A 50 -7.19 -13.85 0.22
C ALA A 50 -7.61 -13.31 1.60
N LEU A 51 -7.54 -11.99 1.76
CA LEU A 51 -7.85 -11.29 3.01
C LEU A 51 -8.82 -10.14 2.72
N GLN A 52 -9.95 -10.11 3.42
CA GLN A 52 -10.84 -8.96 3.33
C GLN A 52 -10.16 -7.73 3.91
N LEU A 53 -10.00 -6.70 3.08
CA LEU A 53 -9.32 -5.48 3.47
C LEU A 53 -9.77 -4.30 2.60
N ASP A 54 -10.66 -3.50 3.14
CA ASP A 54 -10.85 -2.13 2.68
C ASP A 54 -9.92 -1.22 3.50
N VAL A 55 -8.89 -0.68 2.88
CA VAL A 55 -7.90 0.17 3.54
C VAL A 55 -8.50 1.48 4.09
N ASN A 56 -9.68 1.87 3.62
CA ASN A 56 -10.42 3.04 4.10
C ASN A 56 -11.26 2.74 5.35
N ARG A 57 -11.38 1.47 5.74
CA ARG A 57 -12.16 1.04 6.92
C ARG A 57 -11.22 0.64 8.05
N PRO A 58 -11.15 1.43 9.15
CA PRO A 58 -10.27 1.11 10.29
C PRO A 58 -10.47 -0.29 10.86
N GLN A 59 -11.72 -0.77 10.87
CA GLN A 59 -12.09 -2.09 11.38
C GLN A 59 -11.47 -3.22 10.52
N ASP A 60 -11.49 -3.08 9.19
CA ASP A 60 -10.89 -4.06 8.28
C ASP A 60 -9.37 -4.08 8.45
N VAL A 61 -8.75 -2.90 8.63
CA VAL A 61 -7.30 -2.79 8.85
C VAL A 61 -6.89 -3.45 10.17
N ALA A 62 -7.65 -3.23 11.25
CA ALA A 62 -7.39 -3.86 12.54
C ALA A 62 -7.56 -5.38 12.47
N ALA A 63 -8.63 -5.87 11.82
CA ALA A 63 -8.87 -7.29 11.60
C ALA A 63 -7.75 -7.94 10.76
N ALA A 64 -7.29 -7.24 9.71
CA ALA A 64 -6.18 -7.69 8.88
C ALA A 64 -4.88 -7.81 9.68
N ALA A 65 -4.57 -6.84 10.55
CA ALA A 65 -3.37 -6.90 11.39
C ALA A 65 -3.42 -8.05 12.40
N ALA A 66 -4.61 -8.36 12.95
CA ALA A 66 -4.79 -9.49 13.84
C ALA A 66 -4.64 -10.85 13.10
N GLN A 67 -5.21 -10.98 11.90
CA GLN A 67 -5.15 -12.21 11.10
C GLN A 67 -3.76 -12.45 10.49
N ALA A 68 -3.10 -11.39 10.03
CA ALA A 68 -1.79 -11.44 9.39
C ALA A 68 -0.66 -11.06 10.37
N SER A 69 -0.71 -11.60 11.58
CA SER A 69 0.23 -11.28 12.68
C SER A 69 1.65 -11.81 12.45
N ASP A 70 1.86 -12.66 11.45
CA ASP A 70 3.17 -13.21 11.05
C ASP A 70 3.84 -12.40 9.91
N VAL A 71 3.27 -11.28 9.48
CA VAL A 71 3.77 -10.46 8.38
C VAL A 71 5.12 -9.82 8.70
N THR A 72 6.03 -9.90 7.73
CA THR A 72 7.36 -9.28 7.75
C THR A 72 7.56 -8.23 6.67
N LEU A 73 6.66 -8.15 5.68
CA LEU A 73 6.64 -7.11 4.64
C LEU A 73 5.21 -6.68 4.36
N VAL A 74 4.95 -5.38 4.43
CA VAL A 74 3.68 -4.79 3.98
C VAL A 74 3.92 -3.97 2.72
N ILE A 75 3.12 -4.20 1.68
CA ILE A 75 3.12 -3.42 0.44
C ILE A 75 1.80 -2.64 0.37
N ASN A 76 1.89 -1.35 0.65
CA ASN A 76 0.79 -0.40 0.51
C ASN A 76 0.66 -0.02 -0.97
N ASN A 77 -0.07 -0.84 -1.73
CA ASN A 77 -0.29 -0.66 -3.15
C ASN A 77 -1.67 -0.07 -3.47
N ALA A 78 -2.69 -0.33 -2.65
CA ALA A 78 -4.03 0.21 -2.89
C ALA A 78 -3.99 1.73 -3.09
N GLY A 79 -4.60 2.19 -4.15
CA GLY A 79 -4.64 3.61 -4.50
C GLY A 79 -5.66 3.89 -5.59
N ILE A 80 -6.07 5.13 -5.69
CA ILE A 80 -6.99 5.62 -6.72
C ILE A 80 -6.43 6.89 -7.36
N ALA A 81 -6.80 7.09 -8.62
CA ALA A 81 -6.56 8.33 -9.35
C ALA A 81 -7.87 8.77 -10.02
N GLN A 82 -8.04 10.07 -10.13
CA GLN A 82 -9.13 10.67 -10.90
C GLN A 82 -8.57 11.91 -11.59
N PRO A 83 -8.79 12.06 -12.90
CA PRO A 83 -8.45 13.29 -13.61
C PRO A 83 -9.21 14.50 -13.05
N GLY A 84 -8.56 15.66 -13.10
CA GLY A 84 -9.13 16.95 -12.73
C GLY A 84 -8.11 17.89 -12.10
N GLY A 85 -8.31 19.19 -12.32
CA GLY A 85 -7.55 20.26 -11.70
C GLY A 85 -8.20 20.73 -10.40
N PHE A 86 -7.45 21.48 -9.59
CA PHE A 86 -7.95 22.02 -8.31
C PHE A 86 -8.98 23.16 -8.43
N LEU A 87 -9.13 23.74 -9.60
CA LEU A 87 -10.10 24.82 -9.81
C LEU A 87 -11.46 24.32 -10.31
N SER A 88 -11.67 23.00 -10.42
CA SER A 88 -12.97 22.41 -10.72
C SER A 88 -13.92 22.53 -9.52
N PRO A 89 -15.23 22.70 -9.72
CA PRO A 89 -16.19 22.90 -8.62
C PRO A 89 -16.24 21.77 -7.59
N ASP A 90 -15.99 20.52 -8.01
CA ASP A 90 -15.99 19.30 -7.19
C ASP A 90 -14.59 18.91 -6.66
N SER A 91 -13.59 19.74 -6.91
CA SER A 91 -12.19 19.41 -6.67
C SER A 91 -11.89 19.05 -5.20
N GLU A 92 -12.54 19.71 -4.24
CA GLU A 92 -12.35 19.42 -2.81
C GLU A 92 -12.86 18.03 -2.44
N GLU A 93 -14.04 17.63 -2.92
CA GLU A 93 -14.60 16.31 -2.66
C GLU A 93 -13.73 15.21 -3.28
N VAL A 94 -13.31 15.41 -4.53
CA VAL A 94 -12.39 14.52 -5.23
C VAL A 94 -11.07 14.39 -4.48
N ALA A 95 -10.50 15.51 -4.05
CA ALA A 95 -9.25 15.51 -3.28
C ALA A 95 -9.39 14.73 -1.96
N ARG A 96 -10.45 14.97 -1.17
CA ARG A 96 -10.70 14.25 0.08
C ARG A 96 -10.74 12.74 -0.13
N ARG A 97 -11.47 12.26 -1.15
CA ARG A 97 -11.57 10.84 -1.48
C ARG A 97 -10.22 10.23 -1.90
N ILE A 98 -9.45 10.96 -2.71
CA ILE A 98 -8.13 10.52 -3.14
C ILE A 98 -7.16 10.49 -1.96
N PHE A 99 -7.14 11.50 -1.11
CA PHE A 99 -6.29 11.54 0.09
C PHE A 99 -6.67 10.45 1.10
N GLU A 100 -7.96 10.14 1.25
CA GLU A 100 -8.40 9.05 2.13
C GLU A 100 -7.73 7.73 1.76
N THR A 101 -7.70 7.40 0.46
CA THR A 101 -7.12 6.13 0.00
C THR A 101 -5.59 6.20 -0.14
N ASN A 102 -5.05 7.29 -0.69
CA ASN A 102 -3.63 7.32 -1.07
C ASN A 102 -2.71 7.78 0.05
N PHE A 103 -3.25 8.44 1.08
CA PHE A 103 -2.48 8.98 2.20
C PHE A 103 -2.97 8.41 3.54
N PHE A 104 -4.23 8.67 3.93
CA PHE A 104 -4.72 8.24 5.25
C PHE A 104 -4.76 6.72 5.40
N ALA A 105 -5.10 6.00 4.34
CA ALA A 105 -5.05 4.54 4.38
C ALA A 105 -3.61 4.03 4.54
N VAL A 106 -2.62 4.63 3.87
CA VAL A 106 -1.20 4.28 4.05
C VAL A 106 -0.76 4.54 5.49
N LEU A 107 -1.14 5.67 6.08
CA LEU A 107 -0.87 5.98 7.49
C LEU A 107 -1.51 4.93 8.41
N ARG A 108 -2.78 4.63 8.22
CA ARG A 108 -3.55 3.66 9.01
C ARG A 108 -2.96 2.25 8.94
N MET A 109 -2.60 1.80 7.75
CA MET A 109 -1.91 0.53 7.54
C MET A 109 -0.55 0.50 8.25
N SER A 110 0.22 1.58 8.14
CA SER A 110 1.52 1.69 8.81
C SER A 110 1.39 1.63 10.32
N GLN A 111 0.41 2.34 10.90
CA GLN A 111 0.14 2.31 12.34
C GLN A 111 -0.27 0.92 12.83
N ALA A 112 -1.13 0.23 12.08
CA ALA A 112 -1.62 -1.09 12.46
C ALA A 112 -0.52 -2.17 12.35
N PHE A 113 0.34 -2.09 11.35
CA PHE A 113 1.35 -3.11 11.07
C PHE A 113 2.74 -2.82 11.66
N ALA A 114 3.05 -1.59 12.08
CA ALA A 114 4.32 -1.30 12.75
C ALA A 114 4.54 -2.17 14.01
N PRO A 115 3.56 -2.39 14.90
CA PRO A 115 3.69 -3.32 16.02
C PRO A 115 3.88 -4.77 15.59
N VAL A 116 3.17 -5.22 14.53
CA VAL A 116 3.30 -6.57 13.96
C VAL A 116 4.72 -6.81 13.46
N LEU A 117 5.25 -5.88 12.65
CA LEU A 117 6.61 -5.96 12.15
C LEU A 117 7.63 -5.98 13.28
N LYS A 118 7.44 -5.13 14.32
CA LYS A 118 8.30 -5.12 15.51
C LYS A 118 8.29 -6.46 16.22
N ALA A 119 7.13 -7.06 16.44
CA ALA A 119 6.99 -8.36 17.10
C ALA A 119 7.67 -9.49 16.32
N ASN A 120 7.75 -9.38 14.99
CA ASN A 120 8.44 -10.33 14.11
C ASN A 120 9.94 -10.01 13.93
N GLY A 121 10.52 -9.15 14.77
CA GLY A 121 11.96 -8.83 14.75
C GLY A 121 12.37 -7.74 13.78
N GLY A 122 11.43 -6.96 13.27
CA GLY A 122 11.57 -5.96 12.22
C GLY A 122 11.00 -6.45 10.90
N GLY A 123 11.32 -5.76 9.81
CA GLY A 123 10.80 -6.10 8.49
C GLY A 123 10.82 -4.93 7.51
N ALA A 124 9.79 -4.80 6.68
CA ALA A 124 9.70 -3.66 5.78
C ALA A 124 8.27 -3.18 5.51
N LEU A 125 8.16 -1.87 5.26
CA LEU A 125 7.01 -1.22 4.63
C LEU A 125 7.44 -0.73 3.24
N LEU A 126 6.70 -1.09 2.20
CA LEU A 126 6.85 -0.56 0.86
C LEU A 126 5.59 0.23 0.50
N ASN A 127 5.76 1.52 0.24
CA ASN A 127 4.68 2.38 -0.21
C ASN A 127 4.79 2.62 -1.72
N VAL A 128 3.75 2.22 -2.47
CA VAL A 128 3.68 2.46 -3.91
C VAL A 128 3.28 3.90 -4.14
N LEU A 129 4.28 4.67 -4.51
CA LEU A 129 4.20 6.08 -4.87
C LEU A 129 4.07 6.27 -6.38
N SER A 130 4.37 7.46 -6.87
CA SER A 130 4.35 7.79 -8.29
C SER A 130 5.42 8.84 -8.60
N VAL A 131 5.88 8.89 -9.84
CA VAL A 131 6.64 10.04 -10.34
C VAL A 131 5.84 11.35 -10.21
N ALA A 132 4.51 11.25 -10.17
CA ALA A 132 3.61 12.36 -9.86
C ALA A 132 3.81 12.94 -8.44
N SER A 133 4.55 12.25 -7.56
CA SER A 133 4.99 12.84 -6.28
C SER A 133 5.98 13.99 -6.47
N TRP A 134 6.69 14.04 -7.58
CA TRP A 134 7.72 15.03 -7.88
C TRP A 134 7.27 16.05 -8.92
N VAL A 135 6.43 15.61 -9.87
CA VAL A 135 5.98 16.43 -11.00
C VAL A 135 4.46 16.41 -11.06
N ASN A 136 3.84 17.60 -11.10
CA ASN A 136 2.39 17.74 -11.26
C ASN A 136 2.08 18.30 -12.65
N GLY A 137 1.48 17.47 -13.52
CA GLY A 137 1.08 17.86 -14.88
C GLY A 137 -0.27 18.59 -14.96
N GLY A 138 -0.92 18.87 -13.83
CA GLY A 138 -2.22 19.58 -13.78
C GLY A 138 -3.45 18.68 -13.97
N GLU A 139 -3.40 17.70 -14.85
CA GLU A 139 -4.54 16.80 -15.14
C GLU A 139 -4.87 15.80 -14.00
N LEU A 140 -3.90 15.53 -13.13
CA LEU A 140 -4.04 14.65 -11.97
C LEU A 140 -3.69 15.39 -10.67
N ALA A 141 -4.19 16.61 -10.51
CA ALA A 141 -3.74 17.53 -9.46
C ALA A 141 -3.88 16.93 -8.04
N ALA A 142 -5.05 16.45 -7.67
CA ALA A 142 -5.30 15.84 -6.35
C ALA A 142 -4.53 14.52 -6.15
N TYR A 143 -4.40 13.71 -7.20
CA TYR A 143 -3.59 12.50 -7.17
C TYR A 143 -2.12 12.83 -6.89
N SER A 144 -1.52 13.75 -7.64
CA SER A 144 -0.13 14.18 -7.47
C SER A 144 0.11 14.70 -6.06
N ALA A 145 -0.76 15.57 -5.55
CA ALA A 145 -0.68 16.09 -4.18
C ALA A 145 -0.75 14.96 -3.15
N SER A 146 -1.65 13.97 -3.32
CA SER A 146 -1.77 12.83 -2.41
C SER A 146 -0.52 11.95 -2.42
N LYS A 147 0.10 11.74 -3.57
CA LYS A 147 1.35 10.97 -3.70
C LYS A 147 2.56 11.72 -3.15
N SER A 148 2.60 13.06 -3.27
CA SER A 148 3.60 13.90 -2.59
C SER A 148 3.46 13.83 -1.07
N ALA A 149 2.24 13.89 -0.55
CA ALA A 149 1.97 13.72 0.87
C ALA A 149 2.38 12.31 1.37
N ALA A 150 2.04 11.25 0.61
CA ALA A 150 2.45 9.89 0.93
C ALA A 150 3.98 9.70 0.88
N TRP A 151 4.68 10.42 0.00
CA TRP A 151 6.14 10.43 -0.01
C TRP A 151 6.71 11.08 1.26
N SER A 152 6.18 12.23 1.67
CA SER A 152 6.56 12.87 2.93
C SER A 152 6.32 11.94 4.13
N LEU A 153 5.15 11.30 4.19
CA LEU A 153 4.82 10.27 5.19
C LEU A 153 5.84 9.11 5.18
N THR A 154 6.21 8.61 4.00
CA THR A 154 7.20 7.54 3.84
C THR A 154 8.55 7.93 4.45
N ASN A 155 8.98 9.18 4.26
CA ASN A 155 10.22 9.70 4.83
C ASN A 155 10.15 9.82 6.36
N ALA A 156 9.03 10.27 6.92
CA ALA A 156 8.81 10.32 8.36
C ALA A 156 8.85 8.91 8.98
N LEU A 157 8.09 7.97 8.42
CA LEU A 157 8.05 6.58 8.88
C LEU A 157 9.43 5.89 8.84
N ARG A 158 10.29 6.24 7.87
CA ARG A 158 11.66 5.71 7.79
C ARG A 158 12.47 6.07 9.03
N ASN A 159 12.30 7.30 9.54
CA ASN A 159 12.96 7.74 10.76
C ASN A 159 12.33 7.11 12.01
N GLU A 160 10.99 7.12 12.09
CA GLU A 160 10.26 6.61 13.26
C GLU A 160 10.47 5.10 13.48
N LEU A 161 10.56 4.31 12.40
CA LEU A 161 10.65 2.86 12.46
C LEU A 161 12.09 2.32 12.42
N ALA A 162 13.09 3.18 12.31
CA ALA A 162 14.50 2.78 12.28
C ALA A 162 14.90 2.01 13.54
N GLY A 163 14.49 2.46 14.72
CA GLY A 163 14.81 1.85 16.00
C GLY A 163 14.23 0.45 16.20
N GLN A 164 13.22 0.05 15.45
CA GLN A 164 12.63 -1.30 15.50
C GLN A 164 13.09 -2.22 14.35
N LYS A 165 14.14 -1.85 13.61
CA LYS A 165 14.67 -2.60 12.44
C LYS A 165 13.66 -2.79 11.31
N THR A 166 12.74 -1.85 11.13
CA THR A 166 11.78 -1.85 10.02
C THR A 166 12.26 -0.89 8.94
N GLN A 167 12.55 -1.44 7.75
CA GLN A 167 12.91 -0.66 6.57
C GLN A 167 11.66 -0.03 5.96
N VAL A 168 11.77 1.22 5.46
CA VAL A 168 10.65 1.87 4.77
C VAL A 168 11.11 2.34 3.40
N LEU A 169 10.43 1.86 2.35
CA LEU A 169 10.73 2.16 0.96
C LEU A 169 9.56 2.89 0.30
N GLY A 170 9.89 3.89 -0.50
CA GLY A 170 8.97 4.50 -1.47
C GLY A 170 9.31 4.03 -2.86
N LEU A 171 8.36 3.43 -3.57
CA LEU A 171 8.52 3.01 -4.96
C LEU A 171 7.79 4.00 -5.87
N HIS A 172 8.55 4.88 -6.53
CA HIS A 172 8.00 5.85 -7.47
C HIS A 172 7.86 5.23 -8.85
N MET A 173 6.63 4.93 -9.23
CA MET A 173 6.31 4.32 -10.52
C MET A 173 5.83 5.39 -11.50
N ALA A 174 6.12 5.19 -12.78
CA ALA A 174 5.51 5.91 -13.89
C ALA A 174 4.24 5.17 -14.36
N TYR A 175 3.88 5.31 -15.62
CA TYR A 175 2.82 4.50 -16.21
C TYR A 175 3.25 3.04 -16.28
N VAL A 176 2.37 2.16 -15.85
CA VAL A 176 2.57 0.71 -15.87
C VAL A 176 1.42 0.10 -16.65
N ASP A 177 1.76 -0.73 -17.61
CA ASP A 177 0.77 -1.49 -18.36
C ASP A 177 0.14 -2.54 -17.43
N THR A 178 -1.16 -2.39 -17.19
CA THR A 178 -1.94 -3.28 -16.32
C THR A 178 -3.31 -3.52 -16.93
N ASP A 179 -3.84 -4.72 -16.73
CA ASP A 179 -5.21 -5.09 -17.13
C ASP A 179 -6.27 -4.18 -16.53
#